data_726401de6c2362ea137e24f06f64ea08
#
_entry.id   726401de6c2362ea137e24f06f64ea08
#
_cell.length_a   1.000
_cell.length_b   1.000
_cell.length_c   1.000
_cell.angle_alpha   90.00
_cell.angle_beta   90.00
_cell.angle_gamma   90.00
#
_symmetry.space_group_name_H-M   'P 1'
#
loop_
_entity.id
_entity.type
_entity.pdbx_description
1 polymer ?
#
loop_
_entity_poly.entity_id
_entity_poly.type
_entity_poly.pdbx_seq_one_letter_code
_entity_poly.pdbx_strand_id
1 'polypeptide(L)'
;MSVPTEHDDPLNAQILSVSEDLVAGFQEKPFHIIAQQSDVPLETVLTRIRAMLEAGVIRRVRQTLLATKLAHGALVAWRVSPKKLNDAFEFMANHDPFSGHVVLRTTDTEVSGSGYRLWTTLKVPQGESLEEHGNVLKRIVGAEEFLLMPAKGLFALGVGHV
;
A
#
# COMPACT_ATOMS: atom_id res chain seq x y z
N MET A 1 14.40 28.23 10.80
CA MET A 1 12.98 28.04 10.48
C MET A 1 12.74 26.54 10.35
N SER A 2 11.69 26.02 10.99
CA SER A 2 11.31 24.62 10.86
C SER A 2 10.75 24.36 9.45
N VAL A 3 11.02 23.18 8.92
CA VAL A 3 10.46 22.75 7.62
C VAL A 3 8.97 22.46 7.86
N PRO A 4 8.04 23.05 7.06
CA PRO A 4 6.63 22.72 7.16
C PRO A 4 6.36 21.24 6.90
N THR A 5 5.48 20.64 7.71
CA THR A 5 5.19 19.21 7.67
C THR A 5 3.73 18.90 7.31
N GLU A 6 2.86 19.89 7.33
CA GLU A 6 1.43 19.76 7.05
C GLU A 6 1.21 19.33 5.59
N HIS A 7 0.27 18.43 5.36
CA HIS A 7 -0.04 17.93 4.01
C HIS A 7 -0.67 19.00 3.10
N ASP A 8 -1.33 20.01 3.69
CA ASP A 8 -1.98 21.12 3.03
C ASP A 8 -1.09 22.37 2.86
N ASP A 9 0.17 22.32 3.35
CA ASP A 9 1.18 23.31 2.93
C ASP A 9 1.29 23.29 1.40
N PRO A 10 1.22 24.44 0.71
CA PRO A 10 1.14 24.48 -0.76
C PRO A 10 2.24 23.71 -1.45
N LEU A 11 3.47 23.76 -0.93
CA LEU A 11 4.61 23.07 -1.52
C LEU A 11 4.55 21.54 -1.23
N ASN A 12 4.14 21.16 -0.03
CA ASN A 12 3.94 19.76 0.31
C ASN A 12 2.81 19.14 -0.53
N ALA A 13 1.68 19.85 -0.67
CA ALA A 13 0.57 19.41 -1.52
C ALA A 13 1.00 19.21 -2.99
N GLN A 14 1.80 20.13 -3.52
CA GLN A 14 2.36 20.03 -4.87
C GLN A 14 3.27 18.82 -5.04
N ILE A 15 4.14 18.53 -4.08
CA ILE A 15 5.03 17.36 -4.08
C ILE A 15 4.20 16.06 -3.96
N LEU A 16 3.22 16.03 -3.06
CA LEU A 16 2.39 14.85 -2.81
C LEU A 16 1.51 14.51 -4.01
N SER A 17 0.89 15.49 -4.66
CA SER A 17 0.04 15.26 -5.84
C SER A 17 0.79 14.58 -6.98
N VAL A 18 2.06 14.95 -7.19
CA VAL A 18 2.92 14.28 -8.17
C VAL A 18 3.32 12.89 -7.69
N SER A 19 3.68 12.76 -6.41
CA SER A 19 4.17 11.50 -5.85
C SER A 19 3.12 10.40 -5.85
N GLU A 20 1.84 10.77 -5.67
CA GLU A 20 0.74 9.82 -5.57
C GLU A 20 0.24 9.35 -6.93
N ASP A 21 0.10 10.24 -7.89
CA ASP A 21 -0.68 9.98 -9.11
C ASP A 21 0.13 10.02 -10.41
N LEU A 22 1.22 10.78 -10.46
CA LEU A 22 1.89 11.11 -11.73
C LEU A 22 3.18 10.34 -12.00
N VAL A 23 3.77 9.68 -10.99
CA VAL A 23 4.96 8.85 -11.20
C VAL A 23 4.55 7.47 -11.71
N ALA A 24 4.61 7.28 -13.01
CA ALA A 24 4.19 6.04 -13.65
C ALA A 24 5.28 4.96 -13.62
N GLY A 25 4.89 3.74 -13.22
CA GLY A 25 5.74 2.56 -13.27
C GLY A 25 6.88 2.57 -12.24
N PHE A 26 7.84 1.65 -12.43
CA PHE A 26 9.04 1.59 -11.61
C PHE A 26 10.13 2.48 -12.20
N GLN A 27 10.62 3.43 -11.43
CA GLN A 27 11.59 4.43 -11.87
C GLN A 27 12.92 4.26 -11.12
N GLU A 28 14.04 4.36 -11.82
CA GLU A 28 15.36 4.30 -11.21
C GLU A 28 15.63 5.49 -10.28
N LYS A 29 15.12 6.66 -10.66
CA LYS A 29 15.30 7.92 -9.91
C LYS A 29 13.96 8.63 -9.64
N PRO A 30 13.09 8.06 -8.79
CA PRO A 30 11.72 8.55 -8.61
C PRO A 30 11.67 9.99 -8.09
N PHE A 31 12.54 10.35 -7.18
CA PHE A 31 12.57 11.72 -6.62
C PHE A 31 12.98 12.79 -7.65
N HIS A 32 13.78 12.45 -8.64
CA HIS A 32 14.10 13.38 -9.74
C HIS A 32 12.87 13.63 -10.61
N ILE A 33 12.06 12.59 -10.85
CA ILE A 33 10.81 12.73 -11.59
C ILE A 33 9.82 13.59 -10.81
N ILE A 34 9.69 13.36 -9.50
CA ILE A 34 8.85 14.19 -8.63
C ILE A 34 9.31 15.65 -8.71
N ALA A 35 10.59 15.91 -8.56
CA ALA A 35 11.15 17.24 -8.63
C ALA A 35 10.86 17.94 -9.99
N GLN A 36 11.04 17.21 -11.08
CA GLN A 36 10.80 17.73 -12.43
C GLN A 36 9.31 18.02 -12.68
N GLN A 37 8.43 17.11 -12.30
CA GLN A 37 7.00 17.24 -12.56
C GLN A 37 6.30 18.21 -11.60
N SER A 38 6.81 18.34 -10.37
CA SER A 38 6.30 19.32 -9.40
C SER A 38 6.93 20.70 -9.55
N ASP A 39 7.91 20.88 -10.45
CA ASP A 39 8.71 22.11 -10.57
C ASP A 39 9.33 22.58 -9.23
N VAL A 40 9.72 21.60 -8.40
CA VAL A 40 10.35 21.84 -7.09
C VAL A 40 11.77 21.29 -7.10
N PRO A 41 12.78 22.05 -6.63
CA PRO A 41 14.15 21.55 -6.57
C PRO A 41 14.26 20.23 -5.80
N LEU A 42 15.08 19.29 -6.30
CA LEU A 42 15.25 17.96 -5.72
C LEU A 42 15.57 17.98 -4.23
N GLU A 43 16.48 18.84 -3.81
CA GLU A 43 16.86 18.98 -2.40
C GLU A 43 15.68 19.40 -1.53
N THR A 44 14.81 20.26 -2.06
CA THR A 44 13.58 20.68 -1.40
C THR A 44 12.59 19.51 -1.30
N VAL A 45 12.40 18.76 -2.39
CA VAL A 45 11.55 17.55 -2.39
C VAL A 45 12.02 16.57 -1.31
N LEU A 46 13.32 16.23 -1.28
CA LEU A 46 13.89 15.30 -0.31
C LEU A 46 13.74 15.80 1.14
N THR A 47 14.00 17.09 1.37
CA THR A 47 13.87 17.71 2.70
C THR A 47 12.43 17.68 3.19
N ARG A 48 11.46 18.02 2.33
CA ARG A 48 10.03 18.04 2.67
C ARG A 48 9.48 16.65 2.93
N ILE A 49 9.79 15.68 2.06
CA ILE A 49 9.36 14.28 2.24
C ILE A 49 9.93 13.70 3.54
N ARG A 50 11.20 13.96 3.85
CA ARG A 50 11.81 13.51 5.11
C ARG A 50 11.13 14.13 6.32
N ALA A 51 10.88 15.43 6.31
CA ALA A 51 10.19 16.11 7.40
C ALA A 51 8.77 15.57 7.62
N MET A 52 8.00 15.31 6.54
CA MET A 52 6.66 14.71 6.63
C MET A 52 6.70 13.26 7.16
N LEU A 53 7.72 12.47 6.81
CA LEU A 53 7.94 11.13 7.35
C LEU A 53 8.25 11.17 8.85
N GLU A 54 9.17 12.04 9.28
CA GLU A 54 9.56 12.22 10.68
C GLU A 54 8.40 12.71 11.54
N ALA A 55 7.55 13.57 10.99
CA ALA A 55 6.34 14.07 11.64
C ALA A 55 5.16 13.08 11.64
N GLY A 56 5.28 11.93 10.92
CA GLY A 56 4.22 10.95 10.80
C GLY A 56 3.05 11.35 9.89
N VAL A 57 3.18 12.46 9.16
CA VAL A 57 2.18 12.94 8.19
C VAL A 57 2.11 11.98 7.00
N ILE A 58 3.23 11.50 6.52
CA ILE A 58 3.30 10.36 5.61
C ILE A 58 3.91 9.16 6.34
N ARG A 59 3.28 8.00 6.17
CA ARG A 59 3.69 6.80 6.90
C ARG A 59 4.92 6.14 6.32
N ARG A 60 5.05 6.16 5.00
CA ARG A 60 6.15 5.52 4.27
C ARG A 60 6.23 6.02 2.85
N VAL A 61 7.42 5.94 2.27
CA VAL A 61 7.67 6.15 0.85
C VAL A 61 8.09 4.81 0.24
N ARG A 62 7.40 4.41 -0.83
CA ARG A 62 7.78 3.23 -1.62
C ARG A 62 7.30 3.39 -3.06
N GLN A 63 8.04 2.83 -3.99
CA GLN A 63 7.50 2.64 -5.33
C GLN A 63 6.57 1.42 -5.30
N THR A 64 5.34 1.64 -5.76
CA THR A 64 4.40 0.55 -5.96
C THR A 64 4.48 0.16 -7.43
N LEU A 65 4.80 -1.10 -7.69
CA LEU A 65 4.51 -1.68 -9.00
C LEU A 65 2.99 -1.70 -9.14
N LEU A 66 2.43 -0.70 -9.82
CA LEU A 66 1.07 -0.82 -10.34
C LEU A 66 1.03 -2.13 -11.12
N ALA A 67 -0.11 -2.84 -11.07
CA ALA A 67 -0.29 -4.16 -11.69
C ALA A 67 0.28 -4.18 -13.12
N THR A 68 1.58 -4.35 -13.19
CA THR A 68 2.34 -4.51 -14.41
C THR A 68 2.48 -6.00 -14.66
N LYS A 69 2.86 -6.39 -15.86
CA LYS A 69 3.20 -7.79 -16.17
C LYS A 69 4.35 -8.35 -15.29
N LEU A 70 4.98 -7.50 -14.48
CA LEU A 70 6.12 -7.84 -13.61
C LEU A 70 5.73 -8.29 -12.20
N ALA A 71 4.46 -8.09 -11.79
CA ALA A 71 3.99 -8.54 -10.48
C ALA A 71 2.53 -8.98 -10.56
N HIS A 72 2.27 -10.18 -10.08
CA HIS A 72 0.91 -10.68 -9.93
C HIS A 72 0.31 -10.13 -8.64
N GLY A 73 -0.89 -9.58 -8.73
CA GLY A 73 -1.61 -9.00 -7.59
C GLY A 73 -2.94 -9.68 -7.35
N ALA A 74 -3.32 -9.74 -6.09
CA ALA A 74 -4.62 -10.22 -5.64
C ALA A 74 -5.12 -9.44 -4.44
N LEU A 75 -6.43 -9.33 -4.31
CA LEU A 75 -7.08 -9.03 -3.05
C LEU A 75 -7.27 -10.35 -2.30
N VAL A 76 -6.92 -10.39 -1.04
CA VAL A 76 -7.02 -11.59 -0.22
C VAL A 76 -7.84 -11.30 1.03
N ALA A 77 -8.85 -12.12 1.26
CA ALA A 77 -9.67 -12.10 2.46
C ALA A 77 -9.23 -13.25 3.39
N TRP A 78 -8.98 -12.94 4.64
CA TRP A 78 -8.46 -13.87 5.64
C TRP A 78 -9.47 -14.08 6.74
N ARG A 79 -9.74 -15.36 7.05
CA ARG A 79 -10.48 -15.75 8.25
C ARG A 79 -9.48 -16.03 9.35
N VAL A 80 -9.47 -15.16 10.35
CA VAL A 80 -8.57 -15.24 11.50
C VAL A 80 -9.42 -15.17 12.77
N SER A 81 -9.12 -16.02 13.74
CA SER A 81 -9.83 -15.96 15.03
C SER A 81 -9.65 -14.59 15.69
N PRO A 82 -10.65 -14.09 16.44
CA PRO A 82 -10.56 -12.78 17.10
C PRO A 82 -9.32 -12.60 17.98
N LYS A 83 -8.85 -13.68 18.62
CA LYS A 83 -7.66 -13.66 19.49
C LYS A 83 -6.35 -13.40 18.74
N LYS A 84 -6.27 -13.79 17.45
CA LYS A 84 -5.08 -13.66 16.61
C LYS A 84 -5.17 -12.52 15.62
N LEU A 85 -6.31 -11.85 15.54
CA LEU A 85 -6.60 -10.90 14.45
C LEU A 85 -5.64 -9.71 14.43
N ASN A 86 -5.34 -9.14 15.60
CA ASN A 86 -4.42 -8.01 15.70
C ASN A 86 -2.96 -8.41 15.39
N ASP A 87 -2.52 -9.57 15.90
CA ASP A 87 -1.17 -10.06 15.62
C ASP A 87 -0.99 -10.38 14.13
N ALA A 88 -2.01 -10.95 13.49
CA ALA A 88 -2.04 -11.20 12.06
C ALA A 88 -1.98 -9.90 11.24
N PHE A 89 -2.75 -8.89 11.66
CA PHE A 89 -2.71 -7.56 11.05
C PHE A 89 -1.32 -6.94 11.15
N GLU A 90 -0.74 -6.91 12.35
CA GLU A 90 0.58 -6.33 12.59
C GLU A 90 1.67 -7.05 11.79
N PHE A 91 1.62 -8.38 11.73
CA PHE A 91 2.58 -9.15 10.93
C PHE A 91 2.48 -8.79 9.45
N MET A 92 1.28 -8.81 8.87
CA MET A 92 1.10 -8.53 7.44
C MET A 92 1.39 -7.07 7.09
N ALA A 93 1.10 -6.13 8.00
CA ALA A 93 1.33 -4.71 7.77
C ALA A 93 2.82 -4.32 7.85
N ASN A 94 3.59 -4.97 8.72
CA ASN A 94 4.94 -4.54 9.07
C ASN A 94 6.05 -5.50 8.66
N HIS A 95 5.75 -6.80 8.52
CA HIS A 95 6.77 -7.83 8.31
C HIS A 95 6.66 -8.57 6.98
N ASP A 96 5.47 -8.66 6.38
CA ASP A 96 5.34 -9.27 5.06
C ASP A 96 5.66 -8.26 3.94
N PRO A 97 6.72 -8.50 3.14
CA PRO A 97 7.13 -7.56 2.08
C PRO A 97 6.13 -7.51 0.92
N PHE A 98 5.28 -8.53 0.76
CA PHE A 98 4.36 -8.64 -0.36
C PHE A 98 2.94 -8.18 -0.04
N SER A 99 2.61 -8.00 1.24
CA SER A 99 1.35 -7.39 1.67
C SER A 99 1.38 -5.87 1.47
N GLY A 100 0.47 -5.37 0.67
CA GLY A 100 0.33 -3.94 0.38
C GLY A 100 -0.57 -3.22 1.38
N HIS A 101 -1.83 -3.03 1.03
CA HIS A 101 -2.84 -2.52 1.96
C HIS A 101 -3.29 -3.65 2.87
N VAL A 102 -3.29 -3.39 4.17
CA VAL A 102 -3.79 -4.32 5.19
C VAL A 102 -4.91 -3.62 5.95
N VAL A 103 -6.09 -4.22 5.96
CA VAL A 103 -7.30 -3.61 6.49
C VAL A 103 -8.05 -4.60 7.39
N LEU A 104 -8.49 -4.12 8.55
CA LEU A 104 -9.48 -4.82 9.37
C LEU A 104 -10.88 -4.32 9.02
N ARG A 105 -11.81 -5.25 8.81
CA ARG A 105 -13.22 -4.94 8.58
C ARG A 105 -14.06 -5.41 9.74
N THR A 106 -15.01 -4.58 10.13
CA THR A 106 -16.08 -4.91 11.05
C THR A 106 -17.42 -4.89 10.30
N THR A 107 -18.33 -5.73 10.71
CA THR A 107 -19.70 -5.76 10.19
C THR A 107 -20.67 -5.60 11.34
N ASP A 108 -21.74 -4.86 11.14
CA ASP A 108 -22.77 -4.62 12.16
C ASP A 108 -23.66 -5.84 12.34
N THR A 109 -23.69 -6.73 11.35
CA THR A 109 -24.50 -7.96 11.38
C THR A 109 -23.65 -9.16 10.96
N GLU A 110 -23.90 -10.29 11.59
CA GLU A 110 -23.31 -11.57 11.25
C GLU A 110 -24.01 -12.17 10.03
N VAL A 111 -23.30 -12.22 8.91
CA VAL A 111 -23.77 -12.84 7.66
C VAL A 111 -22.71 -13.81 7.14
N SER A 112 -23.06 -14.61 6.14
CA SER A 112 -22.07 -15.45 5.45
C SER A 112 -20.93 -14.57 4.92
N GLY A 113 -19.70 -14.86 5.36
CA GLY A 113 -18.52 -14.06 5.01
C GLY A 113 -18.06 -13.07 6.09
N SER A 114 -18.85 -12.78 7.14
CA SER A 114 -18.44 -11.90 8.26
C SER A 114 -17.16 -12.37 8.97
N GLY A 115 -16.81 -13.65 8.88
CA GLY A 115 -15.58 -14.21 9.44
C GLY A 115 -14.30 -13.75 8.74
N TYR A 116 -14.39 -13.21 7.52
CA TYR A 116 -13.22 -12.66 6.80
C TYR A 116 -13.00 -11.20 7.18
N ARG A 117 -12.37 -10.99 8.32
CA ARG A 117 -12.20 -9.65 8.92
C ARG A 117 -10.88 -8.99 8.57
N LEU A 118 -9.88 -9.74 8.15
CA LEU A 118 -8.59 -9.21 7.71
C LEU A 118 -8.50 -9.29 6.19
N TRP A 119 -8.12 -8.18 5.57
CA TRP A 119 -8.01 -8.05 4.12
C TRP A 119 -6.67 -7.46 3.73
N THR A 120 -6.04 -8.05 2.72
CA THR A 120 -4.76 -7.55 2.19
C THR A 120 -4.78 -7.46 0.68
N THR A 121 -4.04 -6.51 0.14
CA THR A 121 -3.59 -6.61 -1.26
C THR A 121 -2.25 -7.33 -1.26
N LEU A 122 -2.16 -8.43 -1.97
CA LEU A 122 -0.96 -9.24 -2.07
C LEU A 122 -0.35 -9.10 -3.46
N LYS A 123 0.95 -8.82 -3.54
CA LYS A 123 1.70 -8.75 -4.80
C LYS A 123 2.99 -9.54 -4.65
N VAL A 124 3.17 -10.54 -5.49
CA VAL A 124 4.39 -11.34 -5.53
C VAL A 124 5.17 -11.06 -6.80
N PRO A 125 6.51 -11.18 -6.78
CA PRO A 125 7.34 -11.04 -7.97
C PRO A 125 6.96 -12.02 -9.08
N GLN A 126 7.42 -11.74 -10.29
CA GLN A 126 7.24 -12.65 -11.42
C GLN A 126 7.97 -13.99 -11.13
N GLY A 127 7.26 -15.08 -11.34
CA GLY A 127 7.78 -16.44 -11.04
C GLY A 127 7.38 -16.97 -9.67
N GLU A 128 6.88 -16.12 -8.79
CA GLU A 128 6.33 -16.52 -7.48
C GLU A 128 4.82 -16.79 -7.57
N SER A 129 4.32 -17.69 -6.72
CA SER A 129 2.92 -18.05 -6.66
C SER A 129 2.20 -17.30 -5.55
N LEU A 130 1.12 -16.58 -5.91
CA LEU A 130 0.22 -15.93 -4.95
C LEU A 130 -0.39 -16.93 -3.96
N GLU A 131 -0.73 -18.13 -4.45
CA GLU A 131 -1.33 -19.18 -3.63
C GLU A 131 -0.32 -19.78 -2.64
N GLU A 132 0.90 -20.04 -3.10
CA GLU A 132 1.96 -20.54 -2.22
C GLU A 132 2.32 -19.54 -1.14
N HIS A 133 2.48 -18.27 -1.50
CA HIS A 133 2.72 -17.21 -0.52
C HIS A 133 1.54 -17.05 0.44
N GLY A 134 0.30 -17.10 -0.06
CA GLY A 134 -0.90 -17.13 0.77
C GLY A 134 -0.92 -18.28 1.78
N ASN A 135 -0.50 -19.48 1.36
CA ASN A 135 -0.37 -20.62 2.26
C ASN A 135 0.74 -20.45 3.31
N VAL A 136 1.84 -19.80 2.96
CA VAL A 136 2.90 -19.44 3.92
C VAL A 136 2.36 -18.47 4.96
N LEU A 137 1.73 -17.37 4.53
CA LEU A 137 1.13 -16.39 5.43
C LEU A 137 0.06 -17.01 6.33
N LYS A 138 -0.83 -17.84 5.77
CA LYS A 138 -1.84 -18.59 6.54
C LYS A 138 -1.23 -19.32 7.73
N ARG A 139 -0.12 -20.01 7.53
CA ARG A 139 0.58 -20.75 8.59
C ARG A 139 1.20 -19.82 9.63
N ILE A 140 1.87 -18.75 9.17
CA ILE A 140 2.57 -17.81 10.05
C ILE A 140 1.59 -17.09 10.98
N VAL A 141 0.52 -16.53 10.42
CA VAL A 141 -0.46 -15.75 11.19
C VAL A 141 -1.54 -16.62 11.85
N GLY A 142 -1.54 -17.92 11.58
CA GLY A 142 -2.52 -18.86 12.10
C GLY A 142 -3.95 -18.58 11.63
N ALA A 143 -4.09 -18.17 10.35
CA ALA A 143 -5.39 -18.01 9.72
C ALA A 143 -6.04 -19.38 9.49
N GLU A 144 -7.34 -19.44 9.65
CA GLU A 144 -8.15 -20.66 9.43
C GLU A 144 -8.30 -20.93 7.93
N GLU A 145 -8.54 -19.85 7.18
CA GLU A 145 -8.81 -19.90 5.75
C GLU A 145 -8.44 -18.57 5.09
N PHE A 146 -8.20 -18.58 3.79
CA PHE A 146 -8.12 -17.38 2.98
C PHE A 146 -8.79 -17.58 1.62
N LEU A 147 -9.30 -16.48 1.06
CA LEU A 147 -9.84 -16.40 -0.28
C LEU A 147 -8.96 -15.51 -1.14
N LEU A 148 -8.43 -16.05 -2.21
CA LEU A 148 -7.60 -15.35 -3.17
C LEU A 148 -8.45 -14.85 -4.33
N MET A 149 -8.40 -13.54 -4.57
CA MET A 149 -9.11 -12.87 -5.67
C MET A 149 -8.07 -12.19 -6.59
N PRO A 150 -7.51 -12.93 -7.56
CA PRO A 150 -6.51 -12.38 -8.48
C PRO A 150 -7.08 -11.21 -9.29
N ALA A 151 -6.25 -10.19 -9.52
CA ALA A 151 -6.61 -9.09 -10.40
C ALA A 151 -6.69 -9.57 -11.85
N LYS A 152 -7.88 -9.45 -12.46
CA LYS A 152 -8.12 -9.82 -13.88
C LYS A 152 -7.87 -8.67 -14.84
N GLY A 153 -7.87 -7.44 -14.34
CA GLY A 153 -7.65 -6.22 -15.14
C GLY A 153 -7.51 -5.01 -14.25
N LEU A 154 -6.87 -3.99 -14.77
CA LEU A 154 -6.71 -2.69 -14.11
C LEU A 154 -7.61 -1.69 -14.81
N PHE A 155 -8.53 -1.10 -14.06
CA PHE A 155 -9.32 0.03 -14.53
C PHE A 155 -8.89 1.26 -13.74
N ALA A 156 -8.23 2.21 -14.39
CA ALA A 156 -7.96 3.51 -13.81
C ALA A 156 -9.22 4.37 -13.97
N LEU A 157 -9.92 4.59 -12.86
CA LEU A 157 -10.88 5.69 -12.79
C LEU A 157 -10.06 6.93 -12.44
N GLY A 158 -9.97 7.86 -13.39
CA GLY A 158 -9.42 9.18 -13.12
C GLY A 158 -10.33 9.89 -12.13
N VAL A 159 -9.91 9.99 -10.88
CA VAL A 159 -10.53 10.89 -9.91
C VAL A 159 -9.91 12.25 -10.16
N GLY A 160 -10.63 13.11 -10.90
CA GLY A 160 -10.31 14.51 -10.96
C GLY A 160 -10.58 15.10 -9.58
N HIS A 161 -9.52 15.51 -8.88
CA HIS A 161 -9.66 16.40 -7.74
C HIS A 161 -10.08 17.76 -8.29
N VAL A 162 -11.30 18.19 -7.93
CA VAL A 162 -11.80 19.53 -8.19
C VAL A 162 -11.27 20.45 -7.11
#